data_9c93960fc0f964718816ec493e0f1b53
#
_entry.id   9c93960fc0f964718816ec493e0f1b53
#
_cell.length_a   1.000
_cell.length_b   1.000
_cell.length_c   1.000
_cell.angle_alpha   90.00
_cell.angle_beta   90.00
_cell.angle_gamma   90.00
#
_symmetry.space_group_name_H-M   'P 1'
#
loop_
_entity.id
_entity.type
_entity.pdbx_description
1 polymer ?
#
loop_
_entity_poly.entity_id
_entity_poly.type
_entity_poly.pdbx_seq_one_letter_code
_entity_poly.pdbx_strand_id
1 'polypeptide(L)'
;SKPLIYYARESWYIKETAVKDDLIRNNNTVNWIPESIGSGRFGNWLENIQDWAISRNRYWGTPLNIWECACGHRECIGSRAELAEKAGDPKAAEVELHRPYIDAVTIKCPECGKDMHRVPEVLDCWFDSGAMPFAQHHYPFENKEVFEQQFPAKFISEAVDQTRGWFHSLMAESTLLFNKAPYEKDRKSVV
;
A
#
# COMPACT_ATOMS: atom_id res chain seq x y z
N SER A 1 -15.04 1.08 33.64
CA SER A 1 -14.50 0.41 32.44
C SER A 1 -15.65 -0.13 31.61
N LYS A 2 -15.56 -0.01 30.30
CA LYS A 2 -16.52 -0.62 29.36
C LYS A 2 -15.91 -1.90 28.78
N PRO A 3 -16.71 -2.97 28.57
CA PRO A 3 -16.20 -4.18 27.98
C PRO A 3 -15.76 -3.92 26.53
N LEU A 4 -14.66 -4.55 26.10
CA LEU A 4 -14.28 -4.66 24.70
C LEU A 4 -15.01 -5.85 24.09
N ILE A 5 -15.53 -5.65 22.88
CA ILE A 5 -16.16 -6.72 22.10
C ILE A 5 -15.43 -6.87 20.76
N TYR A 6 -15.30 -8.11 20.32
CA TYR A 6 -14.81 -8.43 18.97
C TYR A 6 -16.01 -8.68 18.06
N TYR A 7 -15.99 -8.08 16.87
CA TYR A 7 -16.98 -8.36 15.84
C TYR A 7 -16.35 -8.23 14.45
N ALA A 8 -16.87 -8.99 13.50
CA ALA A 8 -16.41 -8.95 12.12
C ALA A 8 -16.88 -7.65 11.44
N ARG A 9 -16.01 -7.06 10.64
CA ARG A 9 -16.31 -5.93 9.75
C ARG A 9 -15.78 -6.23 8.35
N GLU A 10 -16.49 -5.76 7.36
CA GLU A 10 -15.98 -5.75 5.99
C GLU A 10 -14.75 -4.85 5.91
N SER A 11 -13.76 -5.29 5.15
CA SER A 11 -12.50 -4.59 4.95
C SER A 11 -11.95 -4.86 3.56
N TRP A 12 -11.13 -3.97 3.06
CA TRP A 12 -10.37 -4.17 1.84
C TRP A 12 -9.07 -4.89 2.17
N TYR A 13 -8.69 -5.84 1.31
CA TYR A 13 -7.50 -6.66 1.49
C TYR A 13 -6.62 -6.65 0.25
N ILE A 14 -5.31 -6.62 0.46
CA ILE A 14 -4.34 -7.04 -0.55
C ILE A 14 -4.10 -8.53 -0.36
N LYS A 15 -4.28 -9.31 -1.44
CA LYS A 15 -4.11 -10.77 -1.40
C LYS A 15 -2.63 -11.13 -1.44
N GLU A 16 -1.92 -10.94 -0.34
CA GLU A 16 -0.49 -11.27 -0.22
C GLU A 16 -0.21 -12.76 -0.37
N THR A 17 -1.17 -13.59 0.00
CA THR A 17 -1.09 -15.05 -0.20
C THR A 17 -0.90 -15.45 -1.65
N ALA A 18 -1.33 -14.61 -2.62
CA ALA A 18 -1.14 -14.86 -4.05
C ALA A 18 0.31 -14.66 -4.52
N VAL A 19 1.11 -13.88 -3.78
CA VAL A 19 2.52 -13.57 -4.10
C VAL A 19 3.50 -14.08 -3.04
N LYS A 20 3.05 -15.01 -2.21
CA LYS A 20 3.82 -15.58 -1.10
C LYS A 20 5.21 -16.09 -1.54
N ASP A 21 5.26 -16.86 -2.62
CA ASP A 21 6.52 -17.44 -3.10
C ASP A 21 7.48 -16.36 -3.60
N ASP A 22 6.94 -15.30 -4.19
CA ASP A 22 7.71 -14.14 -4.62
C ASP A 22 8.26 -13.34 -3.44
N LEU A 23 7.47 -13.17 -2.38
CA LEU A 23 7.91 -12.54 -1.13
C LEU A 23 9.08 -13.31 -0.50
N ILE A 24 8.96 -14.64 -0.41
CA ILE A 24 10.01 -15.51 0.13
C ILE A 24 11.26 -15.43 -0.75
N ARG A 25 11.12 -15.51 -2.07
CA ARG A 25 12.23 -15.40 -3.00
C ARG A 25 12.95 -14.06 -2.86
N ASN A 26 12.22 -12.95 -2.79
CA ASN A 26 12.80 -11.62 -2.64
C ASN A 26 13.49 -11.46 -1.28
N ASN A 27 12.89 -11.96 -0.18
CA ASN A 27 13.54 -11.98 1.12
C ASN A 27 14.90 -12.69 1.09
N ASN A 28 15.00 -13.81 0.36
CA ASN A 28 16.24 -14.58 0.24
C ASN A 28 17.35 -13.86 -0.54
N THR A 29 17.06 -12.75 -1.23
CA THR A 29 18.07 -11.91 -1.89
C THR A 29 18.67 -10.87 -0.95
N VAL A 30 18.07 -10.61 0.21
CA VAL A 30 18.52 -9.61 1.17
C VAL A 30 19.64 -10.17 2.05
N ASN A 31 20.72 -9.42 2.19
CA ASN A 31 21.78 -9.75 3.13
C ASN A 31 21.42 -9.29 4.54
N TRP A 32 20.78 -10.17 5.30
CA TRP A 32 20.36 -9.91 6.67
C TRP A 32 21.52 -10.00 7.68
N ILE A 33 21.61 -9.05 8.60
CA ILE A 33 22.61 -9.05 9.69
C ILE A 33 21.91 -8.88 11.05
N PRO A 34 21.79 -9.94 11.86
CA PRO A 34 22.23 -11.30 11.60
C PRO A 34 21.35 -12.06 10.60
N GLU A 35 21.92 -13.01 9.88
CA GLU A 35 21.25 -13.84 8.87
C GLU A 35 19.99 -14.54 9.41
N SER A 36 20.00 -14.90 10.68
CA SER A 36 18.87 -15.54 11.36
C SER A 36 17.58 -14.71 11.40
N ILE A 37 17.63 -13.40 11.11
CA ILE A 37 16.44 -12.58 10.98
C ILE A 37 15.70 -12.94 9.69
N GLY A 38 16.41 -13.01 8.58
CA GLY A 38 15.84 -13.31 7.27
C GLY A 38 15.29 -14.73 7.16
N SER A 39 16.05 -15.73 7.60
CA SER A 39 15.63 -17.14 7.55
C SER A 39 14.69 -17.54 8.70
N GLY A 40 14.81 -16.88 9.86
CA GLY A 40 14.01 -17.17 11.04
C GLY A 40 12.78 -16.30 11.16
N ARG A 41 12.90 -15.18 11.90
CA ARG A 41 11.72 -14.35 12.27
C ARG A 41 10.95 -13.80 11.08
N PHE A 42 11.63 -13.26 10.07
CA PHE A 42 10.98 -12.70 8.90
C PHE A 42 10.57 -13.79 7.90
N GLY A 43 11.46 -14.76 7.61
CA GLY A 43 11.15 -15.90 6.75
C GLY A 43 9.92 -16.68 7.23
N ASN A 44 9.88 -17.05 8.50
CA ASN A 44 8.72 -17.73 9.10
C ASN A 44 7.43 -16.89 9.03
N TRP A 45 7.54 -15.56 9.09
CA TRP A 45 6.40 -14.67 8.91
C TRP A 45 5.87 -14.76 7.49
N LEU A 46 6.75 -14.68 6.49
CA LEU A 46 6.38 -14.75 5.08
C LEU A 46 5.83 -16.14 4.70
N GLU A 47 6.37 -17.22 5.27
CA GLU A 47 5.84 -18.56 5.08
C GLU A 47 4.41 -18.74 5.59
N ASN A 48 4.02 -17.97 6.59
CA ASN A 48 2.68 -17.99 7.20
C ASN A 48 1.89 -16.72 6.91
N ILE A 49 2.23 -16.02 5.81
CA ILE A 49 1.62 -14.74 5.46
C ILE A 49 0.10 -14.86 5.31
N GLN A 50 -0.60 -13.87 5.81
CA GLN A 50 -2.04 -13.68 5.65
C GLN A 50 -2.30 -12.49 4.75
N ASP A 51 -3.46 -12.42 4.12
CA ASP A 51 -3.86 -11.28 3.32
C ASP A 51 -3.90 -10.00 4.19
N TRP A 52 -3.35 -8.93 3.67
CA TRP A 52 -3.19 -7.66 4.40
C TRP A 52 -4.47 -6.85 4.37
N ALA A 53 -5.10 -6.67 5.52
CA ALA A 53 -6.25 -5.78 5.68
C ALA A 53 -5.78 -4.32 5.63
N ILE A 54 -5.96 -3.65 4.49
CA ILE A 54 -5.41 -2.31 4.22
C ILE A 54 -6.35 -1.16 4.56
N SER A 55 -7.65 -1.41 4.71
CA SER A 55 -8.60 -0.33 4.97
C SER A 55 -8.81 -0.06 6.45
N ARG A 56 -8.99 1.22 6.78
CA ARG A 56 -9.28 1.69 8.14
C ARG A 56 -10.50 2.59 8.14
N ASN A 57 -11.33 2.43 9.17
CA ASN A 57 -12.52 3.22 9.38
C ASN A 57 -12.17 4.44 10.23
N ARG A 58 -11.48 5.40 9.64
CA ARG A 58 -11.02 6.64 10.29
C ARG A 58 -11.34 7.83 9.41
N TYR A 59 -11.44 9.00 10.03
CA TYR A 59 -11.68 10.23 9.28
C TYR A 59 -10.41 10.69 8.55
N TRP A 60 -9.27 10.70 9.23
CA TRP A 60 -8.00 11.15 8.68
C TRP A 60 -7.10 9.99 8.27
N GLY A 61 -6.50 10.11 7.12
CA GLY A 61 -5.56 9.19 6.48
C GLY A 61 -5.64 9.32 4.97
N THR A 62 -4.80 8.59 4.25
CA THR A 62 -4.82 8.51 2.79
C THR A 62 -6.12 7.82 2.33
N PRO A 63 -7.02 8.51 1.63
CA PRO A 63 -8.28 7.92 1.18
C PRO A 63 -8.06 6.75 0.22
N LEU A 64 -8.82 5.69 0.39
CA LEU A 64 -8.83 4.59 -0.56
C LEU A 64 -9.39 5.09 -1.90
N ASN A 65 -8.63 4.93 -2.98
CA ASN A 65 -8.92 5.51 -4.30
C ASN A 65 -9.87 4.63 -5.14
N ILE A 66 -10.92 4.11 -4.50
CA ILE A 66 -11.93 3.25 -5.12
C ILE A 66 -13.28 3.93 -5.12
N TRP A 67 -13.92 3.98 -6.28
CA TRP A 67 -15.31 4.41 -6.46
C TRP A 67 -16.20 3.20 -6.68
N GLU A 68 -17.35 3.20 -6.03
CA GLU A 68 -18.32 2.13 -6.09
C GLU A 68 -19.69 2.63 -6.55
N CYS A 69 -20.32 1.87 -7.43
CA CYS A 69 -21.65 2.12 -7.92
C CYS A 69 -22.69 1.27 -7.17
N ALA A 70 -23.91 1.78 -7.05
CA ALA A 70 -25.03 1.01 -6.52
C ALA A 70 -25.36 -0.27 -7.34
N CYS A 71 -24.86 -0.42 -8.56
CA CYS A 71 -24.97 -1.67 -9.34
C CYS A 71 -23.90 -2.70 -8.97
N GLY A 72 -22.96 -2.38 -8.09
CA GLY A 72 -21.85 -3.24 -7.68
C GLY A 72 -20.56 -3.06 -8.49
N HIS A 73 -20.59 -2.22 -9.55
CA HIS A 73 -19.38 -1.92 -10.33
C HIS A 73 -18.40 -1.08 -9.48
N ARG A 74 -17.10 -1.36 -9.61
CA ARG A 74 -16.02 -0.68 -8.87
C ARG A 74 -14.92 -0.24 -9.81
N GLU A 75 -14.37 0.93 -9.55
CA GLU A 75 -13.21 1.46 -10.26
C GLU A 75 -12.15 1.98 -9.30
N CYS A 76 -10.90 1.66 -9.59
CA CYS A 76 -9.74 2.18 -8.87
C CYS A 76 -9.10 3.27 -9.73
N ILE A 77 -8.97 4.49 -9.18
CA ILE A 77 -8.44 5.65 -9.89
C ILE A 77 -6.95 5.81 -9.56
N GLY A 78 -6.10 5.73 -10.58
CA GLY A 78 -4.65 5.71 -10.43
C GLY A 78 -3.96 7.08 -10.52
N SER A 79 -4.66 8.14 -10.97
CA SER A 79 -4.07 9.48 -11.10
C SER A 79 -5.08 10.60 -11.04
N ARG A 80 -4.60 11.83 -10.80
CA ARG A 80 -5.41 13.04 -10.85
C ARG A 80 -5.98 13.29 -12.25
N ALA A 81 -5.22 12.99 -13.30
CA ALA A 81 -5.65 13.13 -14.68
C ALA A 81 -6.82 12.17 -14.99
N GLU A 82 -6.69 10.90 -14.59
CA GLU A 82 -7.75 9.90 -14.71
C GLU A 82 -9.01 10.30 -13.94
N LEU A 83 -8.84 10.83 -12.72
CA LEU A 83 -9.97 11.33 -11.92
C LEU A 83 -10.72 12.43 -12.65
N ALA A 84 -10.02 13.41 -13.21
CA ALA A 84 -10.63 14.50 -13.96
C ALA A 84 -11.36 14.01 -15.22
N GLU A 85 -10.75 13.09 -15.95
CA GLU A 85 -11.35 12.47 -17.14
C GLU A 85 -12.66 11.74 -16.80
N LYS A 86 -12.64 10.86 -15.80
CA LYS A 86 -13.79 10.07 -15.40
C LYS A 86 -14.89 10.89 -14.71
N ALA A 87 -14.52 11.94 -14.01
CA ALA A 87 -15.46 12.91 -13.44
C ALA A 87 -16.10 13.83 -14.51
N GLY A 88 -15.46 13.97 -15.66
CA GLY A 88 -15.86 14.92 -16.69
C GLY A 88 -15.67 16.38 -16.27
N ASP A 89 -14.81 16.63 -15.29
CA ASP A 89 -14.50 17.96 -14.74
C ASP A 89 -13.00 18.12 -14.56
N PRO A 90 -12.32 18.99 -15.33
CA PRO A 90 -10.89 19.25 -15.17
C PRO A 90 -10.49 19.71 -13.76
N LYS A 91 -11.39 20.35 -13.02
CA LYS A 91 -11.13 20.80 -11.64
C LYS A 91 -10.95 19.64 -10.67
N ALA A 92 -11.44 18.45 -10.99
CA ALA A 92 -11.23 17.25 -10.16
C ALA A 92 -9.74 16.88 -10.06
N ALA A 93 -8.89 17.26 -11.03
CA ALA A 93 -7.45 17.08 -10.96
C ALA A 93 -6.77 17.92 -9.86
N GLU A 94 -7.39 19.03 -9.46
CA GLU A 94 -6.83 19.99 -8.49
C GLU A 94 -7.43 19.81 -7.09
N VAL A 95 -8.38 18.89 -6.92
CA VAL A 95 -9.05 18.66 -5.64
C VAL A 95 -8.06 18.24 -4.56
N GLU A 96 -8.28 18.69 -3.33
CA GLU A 96 -7.57 18.18 -2.16
C GLU A 96 -7.94 16.69 -1.97
N LEU A 97 -6.93 15.81 -1.95
CA LEU A 97 -7.15 14.37 -1.94
C LEU A 97 -7.58 13.80 -0.57
N HIS A 98 -7.55 14.61 0.49
CA HIS A 98 -8.06 14.19 1.79
C HIS A 98 -9.59 14.41 1.92
N ARG A 99 -10.14 13.73 2.90
CA ARG A 99 -11.55 13.96 3.28
C ARG A 99 -11.72 15.34 3.91
N PRO A 100 -12.84 16.02 3.68
CA PRO A 100 -14.04 15.58 2.96
C PRO A 100 -14.02 15.87 1.45
N TYR A 101 -12.99 16.52 0.94
CA TYR A 101 -12.95 17.10 -0.41
C TYR A 101 -13.04 16.05 -1.50
N ILE A 102 -12.22 14.98 -1.41
CA ILE A 102 -12.24 13.89 -2.39
C ILE A 102 -13.56 13.10 -2.39
N ASP A 103 -14.26 13.07 -1.25
CA ASP A 103 -15.54 12.35 -1.11
C ASP A 103 -16.67 13.06 -1.91
N ALA A 104 -16.49 14.33 -2.26
CA ALA A 104 -17.44 15.10 -3.07
C ALA A 104 -17.30 14.82 -4.58
N VAL A 105 -16.20 14.19 -5.01
CA VAL A 105 -15.96 13.88 -6.42
C VAL A 105 -16.69 12.61 -6.80
N THR A 106 -17.59 12.70 -7.78
CA THR A 106 -18.30 11.56 -8.37
C THR A 106 -17.80 11.28 -9.78
N ILE A 107 -17.86 10.02 -10.19
CA ILE A 107 -17.56 9.58 -11.56
C ILE A 107 -18.76 8.83 -12.13
N LYS A 108 -18.87 8.74 -13.45
CA LYS A 108 -19.97 8.00 -14.08
C LYS A 108 -19.64 6.52 -14.19
N CYS A 109 -20.58 5.68 -13.77
CA CYS A 109 -20.47 4.23 -13.92
C CYS A 109 -20.54 3.83 -15.41
N PRO A 110 -19.54 3.13 -15.95
CA PRO A 110 -19.54 2.68 -17.34
C PRO A 110 -20.64 1.64 -17.63
N GLU A 111 -21.07 0.88 -16.60
CA GLU A 111 -22.07 -0.18 -16.75
C GLU A 111 -23.52 0.34 -16.76
N CYS A 112 -23.85 1.32 -15.91
CA CYS A 112 -25.24 1.76 -15.73
C CYS A 112 -25.47 3.26 -15.85
N GLY A 113 -24.42 4.05 -16.05
CA GLY A 113 -24.48 5.51 -16.21
C GLY A 113 -24.79 6.30 -14.93
N LYS A 114 -25.01 5.65 -13.79
CA LYS A 114 -25.25 6.31 -12.50
C LYS A 114 -23.97 6.86 -11.90
N ASP A 115 -24.13 7.75 -10.92
CA ASP A 115 -22.99 8.26 -10.18
C ASP A 115 -22.40 7.18 -9.28
N MET A 116 -21.07 7.10 -9.28
CA MET A 116 -20.27 6.33 -8.36
C MET A 116 -19.68 7.25 -7.30
N HIS A 117 -19.59 6.74 -6.10
CA HIS A 117 -19.03 7.46 -4.95
C HIS A 117 -17.81 6.73 -4.42
N ARG A 118 -16.85 7.48 -3.91
CA ARG A 118 -15.66 6.91 -3.27
C ARG A 118 -16.07 6.13 -2.01
N VAL A 119 -15.44 4.97 -1.79
CA VAL A 119 -15.60 4.22 -0.55
C VAL A 119 -15.09 5.03 0.65
N PRO A 120 -15.75 4.97 1.84
CA PRO A 120 -15.44 5.89 2.93
C PRO A 120 -14.13 5.61 3.66
N GLU A 121 -13.53 4.46 3.44
CA GLU A 121 -12.32 4.03 4.13
C GLU A 121 -11.09 4.83 3.73
N VAL A 122 -10.09 4.79 4.61
CA VAL A 122 -8.72 5.26 4.37
C VAL A 122 -7.74 4.08 4.42
N LEU A 123 -6.58 4.25 3.83
CA LEU A 123 -5.51 3.24 3.86
C LEU A 123 -4.90 3.12 5.26
N ASP A 124 -4.37 1.95 5.54
CA ASP A 124 -3.46 1.72 6.66
C ASP A 124 -2.21 2.58 6.49
N CYS A 125 -1.76 3.25 7.54
CA CYS A 125 -0.54 4.06 7.51
C CYS A 125 0.74 3.26 7.15
N TRP A 126 0.71 1.94 7.35
CA TRP A 126 1.79 1.06 6.92
C TRP A 126 1.89 0.96 5.40
N PHE A 127 0.79 1.14 4.68
CA PHE A 127 0.80 1.25 3.22
C PHE A 127 1.53 2.53 2.78
N ASP A 128 1.21 3.67 3.38
CA ASP A 128 1.90 4.93 3.06
C ASP A 128 3.41 4.84 3.33
N SER A 129 3.80 4.20 4.44
CA SER A 129 5.21 4.03 4.79
C SER A 129 5.93 3.00 3.90
N GLY A 130 5.24 1.97 3.44
CA GLY A 130 5.75 0.99 2.49
C GLY A 130 5.96 1.56 1.09
N ALA A 131 5.14 2.55 0.71
CA ALA A 131 5.25 3.26 -0.56
C ALA A 131 6.45 4.23 -0.63
N MET A 132 7.11 4.54 0.49
CA MET A 132 8.16 5.55 0.57
C MET A 132 9.24 5.45 -0.52
N PRO A 133 9.78 4.27 -0.87
CA PRO A 133 10.88 4.19 -1.84
C PRO A 133 10.56 4.79 -3.21
N PHE A 134 9.31 4.75 -3.64
CA PHE A 134 8.87 5.26 -4.94
C PHE A 134 8.03 6.53 -4.79
N ALA A 135 7.23 6.65 -3.75
CA ALA A 135 6.36 7.80 -3.52
C ALA A 135 7.14 9.10 -3.30
N GLN A 136 8.30 9.06 -2.60
CA GLN A 136 9.15 10.23 -2.37
C GLN A 136 9.68 10.85 -3.68
N HIS A 137 9.77 10.06 -4.75
CA HIS A 137 10.21 10.50 -6.06
C HIS A 137 9.05 10.88 -6.98
N HIS A 138 7.81 10.73 -6.54
CA HIS A 138 6.60 10.82 -7.37
C HIS A 138 6.67 9.87 -8.59
N TYR A 139 7.32 8.71 -8.40
CA TYR A 139 7.42 7.67 -9.43
C TYR A 139 6.03 7.03 -9.68
N PRO A 140 5.65 6.72 -10.93
CA PRO A 140 6.44 6.80 -12.18
C PRO A 140 6.32 8.14 -12.93
N PHE A 141 5.65 9.14 -12.40
CA PHE A 141 5.31 10.38 -13.10
C PHE A 141 6.49 11.34 -13.18
N GLU A 142 7.35 11.35 -12.15
CA GLU A 142 8.53 12.22 -12.04
C GLU A 142 9.74 11.42 -11.54
N ASN A 143 10.92 12.00 -11.66
CA ASN A 143 12.19 11.52 -11.08
C ASN A 143 12.51 10.03 -11.32
N LYS A 144 12.06 9.48 -12.45
CA LYS A 144 12.20 8.06 -12.76
C LYS A 144 13.67 7.60 -12.73
N GLU A 145 14.57 8.38 -13.32
CA GLU A 145 16.01 8.04 -13.35
C GLU A 145 16.62 8.00 -11.95
N VAL A 146 16.22 8.93 -11.07
CA VAL A 146 16.68 8.98 -9.68
C VAL A 146 16.20 7.75 -8.93
N PHE A 147 14.94 7.39 -9.09
CA PHE A 147 14.37 6.18 -8.49
C PHE A 147 15.12 4.92 -8.96
N GLU A 148 15.31 4.75 -10.26
CA GLU A 148 15.99 3.57 -10.84
C GLU A 148 17.44 3.43 -10.38
N GLN A 149 18.13 4.53 -10.08
CA GLN A 149 19.48 4.52 -9.51
C GLN A 149 19.54 4.19 -8.03
N GLN A 150 18.48 4.51 -7.27
CA GLN A 150 18.45 4.39 -5.81
C GLN A 150 17.68 3.16 -5.33
N PHE A 151 16.92 2.51 -6.20
CA PHE A 151 16.10 1.35 -5.86
C PHE A 151 16.67 0.03 -6.46
N PRO A 152 16.87 -1.02 -5.63
CA PRO A 152 16.64 -1.10 -4.18
C PRO A 152 17.61 -0.25 -3.35
N ALA A 153 17.19 0.14 -2.15
CA ALA A 153 18.08 0.81 -1.21
C ALA A 153 19.27 -0.08 -0.87
N LYS A 154 20.46 0.50 -0.82
CA LYS A 154 21.70 -0.26 -0.52
C LYS A 154 21.72 -0.79 0.90
N PHE A 155 21.09 -0.08 1.82
CA PHE A 155 21.11 -0.39 3.24
C PHE A 155 19.86 0.15 3.94
N ILE A 156 19.33 -0.63 4.88
CA ILE A 156 18.29 -0.23 5.83
C ILE A 156 18.68 -0.69 7.23
N SER A 157 18.29 0.04 8.27
CA SER A 157 18.56 -0.33 9.66
C SER A 157 17.42 0.08 10.58
N GLU A 158 16.80 -0.89 11.19
CA GLU A 158 15.75 -0.73 12.20
C GLU A 158 15.79 -1.88 13.20
N ALA A 159 14.97 -1.80 14.25
CA ALA A 159 14.84 -2.87 15.23
C ALA A 159 14.10 -4.08 14.67
N VAL A 160 14.31 -5.25 15.28
CA VAL A 160 13.80 -6.55 14.81
C VAL A 160 12.26 -6.65 14.78
N ASP A 161 11.55 -5.82 15.53
CA ASP A 161 10.09 -5.73 15.51
C ASP A 161 9.57 -5.27 14.15
N GLN A 162 10.37 -4.53 13.36
CA GLN A 162 10.01 -4.05 12.04
C GLN A 162 9.89 -5.16 10.97
N THR A 163 10.30 -6.37 11.27
CA THR A 163 9.94 -7.55 10.47
C THR A 163 8.43 -7.81 10.39
N ARG A 164 7.65 -7.21 11.31
CA ARG A 164 6.17 -7.19 11.31
C ARG A 164 5.62 -5.77 11.30
N GLY A 165 6.31 -4.88 10.63
CA GLY A 165 5.98 -3.48 10.47
C GLY A 165 6.57 -2.97 9.16
N TRP A 166 7.46 -2.00 9.22
CA TRP A 166 7.99 -1.33 8.04
C TRP A 166 8.74 -2.24 7.07
N PHE A 167 9.57 -3.18 7.55
CA PHE A 167 10.24 -4.14 6.66
C PHE A 167 9.26 -4.99 5.87
N HIS A 168 8.16 -5.41 6.52
CA HIS A 168 7.12 -6.16 5.83
C HIS A 168 6.40 -5.31 4.78
N SER A 169 5.90 -4.11 5.13
CA SER A 169 5.18 -3.27 4.17
C SER A 169 6.04 -2.85 2.97
N LEU A 170 7.33 -2.53 3.20
CA LEU A 170 8.29 -2.30 2.11
C LEU A 170 8.43 -3.52 1.19
N MET A 171 8.61 -4.72 1.77
CA MET A 171 8.78 -5.96 1.02
C MET A 171 7.51 -6.32 0.24
N ALA A 172 6.35 -6.15 0.85
CA ALA A 172 5.06 -6.45 0.23
C ALA A 172 4.82 -5.56 -0.99
N GLU A 173 4.90 -4.25 -0.85
CA GLU A 173 4.66 -3.31 -1.94
C GLU A 173 5.71 -3.42 -3.05
N SER A 174 6.99 -3.56 -2.68
CA SER A 174 8.05 -3.76 -3.65
C SER A 174 7.88 -5.05 -4.46
N THR A 175 7.46 -6.13 -3.81
CA THR A 175 7.19 -7.40 -4.49
C THR A 175 5.99 -7.28 -5.43
N LEU A 176 4.92 -6.65 -5.00
CA LEU A 176 3.71 -6.47 -5.80
C LEU A 176 3.93 -5.59 -7.03
N LEU A 177 4.71 -4.51 -6.89
CA LEU A 177 4.90 -3.52 -7.95
C LEU A 177 6.09 -3.84 -8.87
N PHE A 178 7.19 -4.35 -8.31
CA PHE A 178 8.46 -4.50 -9.02
C PHE A 178 8.99 -5.94 -9.04
N ASN A 179 8.34 -6.84 -8.32
CA ASN A 179 8.81 -8.23 -8.10
C ASN A 179 10.27 -8.31 -7.62
N LYS A 180 10.67 -7.41 -6.73
CA LYS A 180 12.03 -7.20 -6.26
C LYS A 180 12.06 -6.81 -4.79
N ALA A 181 13.13 -7.19 -4.06
CA ALA A 181 13.35 -6.71 -2.70
C ALA A 181 13.57 -5.19 -2.67
N PRO A 182 13.05 -4.46 -1.68
CA PRO A 182 13.17 -3.00 -1.60
C PRO A 182 14.53 -2.52 -1.09
N TYR A 183 15.33 -3.40 -0.51
CA TYR A 183 16.66 -3.14 0.04
C TYR A 183 17.58 -4.35 -0.17
N GLU A 184 18.88 -4.08 -0.29
CA GLU A 184 19.90 -5.13 -0.51
C GLU A 184 20.46 -5.70 0.80
N LYS A 185 20.53 -4.86 1.84
CA LYS A 185 21.16 -5.20 3.11
C LYS A 185 20.42 -4.59 4.29
N ASP A 186 20.20 -5.38 5.34
CA ASP A 186 19.72 -4.92 6.64
C ASP A 186 20.75 -5.17 7.74
N ARG A 187 20.83 -4.24 8.70
CA ARG A 187 21.57 -4.43 9.93
C ARG A 187 20.67 -4.09 11.12
N LYS A 188 20.47 -5.06 11.97
CA LYS A 188 19.87 -4.83 13.28
C LYS A 188 20.68 -3.76 14.03
N SER A 189 20.04 -2.65 14.38
CA SER A 189 20.61 -1.75 15.38
C SER A 189 20.64 -2.50 16.71
N VAL A 190 21.82 -2.70 17.24
CA VAL A 190 22.02 -3.23 18.61
C VAL A 190 21.81 -2.05 19.54
N VAL A 191 20.68 -2.02 20.23
CA VAL A 191 20.49 -1.23 21.44
C VAL A 191 20.83 -2.11 22.62
#